data_eefee3425b6ac6af86653553223f6ecd
#
_entry.id   eefee3425b6ac6af86653553223f6ecd
#
_cell.length_a   1.000
_cell.length_b   1.000
_cell.length_c   1.000
_cell.angle_alpha   90.00
_cell.angle_beta   90.00
_cell.angle_gamma   90.00
#
_symmetry.space_group_name_H-M   'P 1'
#
loop_
_entity.id
_entity.type
_entity.pdbx_description
1 polymer ?
#
loop_
_entity_poly.entity_id
_entity_poly.type
_entity_poly.pdbx_seq_one_letter_code
_entity_poly.pdbx_strand_id
1 'polypeptide(L)'
;AMEILRERKLPFGISTCYTRKNLDDVTSEKFFDMLVESGALFVWFFHYMPVGNDAAVELLPTPEQREEIFHRIRKFRQTKAIFSMDFQNDAQFVGGCIAGGRRYLHINAKGDVEPCVFIHYSNANIHDCSLLDALKSPLFQAYHDNQPFNDNMLRPCPMLENPDKLGEMVKES
;
A
#
# COMPACT_ATOMS: atom_id res chain seq x y z
N ALA A 1 0.53 21.62 -11.35
CA ALA A 1 0.71 20.37 -12.12
C ALA A 1 -0.63 19.86 -12.66
N MET A 2 -1.65 19.61 -11.81
CA MET A 2 -2.96 19.05 -12.21
C MET A 2 -3.66 19.86 -13.32
N GLU A 3 -3.67 21.20 -13.23
CA GLU A 3 -4.24 22.07 -14.24
C GLU A 3 -3.60 21.87 -15.64
N ILE A 4 -2.27 21.81 -15.70
CA ILE A 4 -1.52 21.57 -16.95
C ILE A 4 -1.87 20.19 -17.54
N LEU A 5 -1.99 19.16 -16.70
CA LEU A 5 -2.35 17.82 -17.15
C LEU A 5 -3.77 17.80 -17.73
N ARG A 6 -4.71 18.47 -17.05
CA ARG A 6 -6.10 18.61 -17.51
C ARG A 6 -6.19 19.38 -18.84
N GLU A 7 -5.52 20.52 -18.94
CA GLU A 7 -5.50 21.33 -20.17
C GLU A 7 -4.94 20.56 -21.37
N ARG A 8 -3.91 19.73 -21.11
CA ARG A 8 -3.30 18.89 -22.13
C ARG A 8 -4.03 17.56 -22.36
N LYS A 9 -5.15 17.34 -21.69
CA LYS A 9 -5.95 16.09 -21.73
C LYS A 9 -5.13 14.84 -21.45
N LEU A 10 -4.12 14.95 -20.56
CA LEU A 10 -3.31 13.82 -20.13
C LEU A 10 -4.01 13.12 -18.96
N PRO A 11 -4.16 11.79 -18.99
CA PRO A 11 -4.72 11.06 -17.87
C PRO A 11 -3.77 11.13 -16.65
N PHE A 12 -4.33 11.39 -15.46
CA PHE A 12 -3.56 11.41 -14.22
C PHE A 12 -4.39 10.95 -13.03
N GLY A 13 -3.70 10.56 -11.97
CA GLY A 13 -4.26 10.28 -10.67
C GLY A 13 -3.40 10.89 -9.57
N ILE A 14 -3.88 10.76 -8.34
CA ILE A 14 -3.24 11.33 -7.15
C ILE A 14 -2.87 10.20 -6.19
N SER A 15 -1.63 10.23 -5.69
CA SER A 15 -1.19 9.42 -4.56
C SER A 15 -1.26 10.26 -3.29
N THR A 16 -1.94 9.76 -2.28
CA THR A 16 -2.21 10.49 -1.04
C THR A 16 -1.81 9.64 0.16
N CYS A 17 -0.85 10.15 0.96
CA CYS A 17 -0.50 9.54 2.23
C CYS A 17 -1.35 10.16 3.34
N TYR A 18 -2.12 9.35 4.06
CA TYR A 18 -2.82 9.80 5.24
C TYR A 18 -2.09 9.40 6.53
N THR A 19 -2.20 10.26 7.51
CA THR A 19 -1.60 10.15 8.83
C THR A 19 -2.66 10.39 9.89
N ARG A 20 -2.32 10.13 11.16
CA ARG A 20 -3.18 10.49 12.29
C ARG A 20 -3.61 11.98 12.30
N LYS A 21 -2.80 12.86 11.69
CA LYS A 21 -3.01 14.32 11.78
C LYS A 21 -3.78 14.90 10.59
N ASN A 22 -3.73 14.27 9.40
CA ASN A 22 -4.33 14.84 8.19
C ASN A 22 -5.50 14.02 7.63
N LEU A 23 -5.86 12.91 8.27
CA LEU A 23 -6.88 12.00 7.74
C LEU A 23 -8.22 12.70 7.48
N ASP A 24 -8.63 13.61 8.36
CA ASP A 24 -9.90 14.32 8.20
C ASP A 24 -9.91 15.23 6.98
N ASP A 25 -8.77 15.84 6.65
CA ASP A 25 -8.63 16.68 5.47
C ASP A 25 -8.65 15.85 4.19
N VAL A 26 -7.75 14.84 4.09
CA VAL A 26 -7.55 14.07 2.85
C VAL A 26 -8.63 13.02 2.58
N THR A 27 -9.48 12.73 3.55
CA THR A 27 -10.68 11.91 3.40
C THR A 27 -11.98 12.71 3.55
N SER A 28 -11.92 14.04 3.39
CA SER A 28 -13.10 14.90 3.39
C SER A 28 -13.82 14.90 2.05
N GLU A 29 -15.11 15.22 2.07
CA GLU A 29 -15.89 15.42 0.85
C GLU A 29 -15.28 16.52 -0.02
N LYS A 30 -14.85 17.62 0.59
CA LYS A 30 -14.18 18.74 -0.07
C LYS A 30 -12.92 18.32 -0.83
N PHE A 31 -12.12 17.42 -0.25
CA PHE A 31 -10.93 16.89 -0.91
C PHE A 31 -11.29 16.06 -2.14
N PHE A 32 -12.27 15.17 -2.03
CA PHE A 32 -12.75 14.39 -3.16
C PHE A 32 -13.35 15.25 -4.27
N ASP A 33 -14.13 16.26 -3.94
CA ASP A 33 -14.68 17.20 -4.92
C ASP A 33 -13.57 17.95 -5.66
N MET A 34 -12.57 18.44 -4.95
CA MET A 34 -11.38 19.06 -5.54
C MET A 34 -10.65 18.12 -6.51
N LEU A 35 -10.51 16.84 -6.17
CA LEU A 35 -9.88 15.85 -7.08
C LEU A 35 -10.70 15.64 -8.35
N VAL A 36 -12.01 15.48 -8.22
CA VAL A 36 -12.93 15.33 -9.36
C VAL A 36 -12.90 16.58 -10.24
N GLU A 37 -13.02 17.77 -9.67
CA GLU A 37 -12.99 19.04 -10.39
C GLU A 37 -11.66 19.29 -11.09
N SER A 38 -10.55 18.83 -10.54
CA SER A 38 -9.24 18.92 -11.16
C SER A 38 -9.03 17.93 -12.31
N GLY A 39 -9.95 16.98 -12.52
CA GLY A 39 -9.91 16.00 -13.60
C GLY A 39 -9.05 14.77 -13.28
N ALA A 40 -8.77 14.50 -12.01
CA ALA A 40 -8.10 13.25 -11.59
C ALA A 40 -9.00 12.05 -11.86
N LEU A 41 -8.46 11.01 -12.50
CA LEU A 41 -9.20 9.78 -12.82
C LEU A 41 -9.22 8.79 -11.65
N PHE A 42 -8.19 8.83 -10.82
CA PHE A 42 -8.11 7.98 -9.64
C PHE A 42 -7.37 8.67 -8.51
N VAL A 43 -7.61 8.18 -7.29
CA VAL A 43 -6.83 8.51 -6.10
C VAL A 43 -6.40 7.22 -5.40
N TRP A 44 -5.14 7.18 -5.02
CA TRP A 44 -4.55 6.06 -4.32
C TRP A 44 -4.15 6.48 -2.91
N PHE A 45 -4.83 5.93 -1.91
CA PHE A 45 -4.57 6.20 -0.51
C PHE A 45 -3.58 5.21 0.07
N PHE A 46 -2.61 5.72 0.80
CA PHE A 46 -1.66 4.96 1.60
C PHE A 46 -1.69 5.49 3.02
N HIS A 47 -1.75 4.61 4.01
CA HIS A 47 -1.46 5.09 5.36
C HIS A 47 0.04 5.27 5.55
N TYR A 48 0.42 6.16 6.45
CA TYR A 48 1.81 6.39 6.80
C TYR A 48 2.47 5.09 7.29
N MET A 49 3.66 4.82 6.78
CA MET A 49 4.48 3.67 7.19
C MET A 49 5.71 4.17 7.92
N PRO A 50 5.92 3.80 9.20
CA PRO A 50 7.06 4.24 10.00
C PRO A 50 8.31 3.43 9.63
N VAL A 51 9.02 3.87 8.59
CA VAL A 51 10.24 3.22 8.10
C VAL A 51 11.45 4.09 8.40
N GLY A 52 12.57 3.46 8.75
CA GLY A 52 13.82 4.14 9.09
C GLY A 52 14.01 4.39 10.58
N ASN A 53 15.22 4.84 10.95
CA ASN A 53 15.63 4.99 12.35
C ASN A 53 14.87 6.12 13.09
N ASP A 54 14.46 7.16 12.35
CA ASP A 54 13.77 8.33 12.90
C ASP A 54 12.30 8.34 12.49
N ALA A 55 11.68 7.17 12.39
CA ALA A 55 10.28 7.04 12.01
C ALA A 55 9.35 7.75 13.01
N ALA A 56 8.49 8.64 12.50
CA ALA A 56 7.53 9.40 13.30
C ALA A 56 6.30 8.55 13.65
N VAL A 57 6.44 7.63 14.61
CA VAL A 57 5.38 6.68 15.01
C VAL A 57 4.09 7.37 15.46
N GLU A 58 4.18 8.60 15.95
CA GLU A 58 3.04 9.42 16.33
C GLU A 58 2.15 9.83 15.13
N LEU A 59 2.62 9.64 13.91
CA LEU A 59 1.84 9.88 12.69
C LEU A 59 1.01 8.65 12.25
N LEU A 60 1.24 7.48 12.86
CA LEU A 60 0.44 6.29 12.57
C LEU A 60 -1.04 6.55 12.91
N PRO A 61 -1.96 6.27 11.98
CA PRO A 61 -3.39 6.23 12.29
C PRO A 61 -3.69 5.20 13.38
N THR A 62 -4.62 5.53 14.28
CA THR A 62 -5.12 4.55 15.25
C THR A 62 -5.97 3.48 14.57
N PRO A 63 -6.23 2.33 15.20
CA PRO A 63 -7.15 1.32 14.67
C PRO A 63 -8.54 1.90 14.33
N GLU A 64 -9.07 2.76 15.19
CA GLU A 64 -10.37 3.42 15.03
C GLU A 64 -10.36 4.36 13.81
N GLN A 65 -9.28 5.13 13.66
CA GLN A 65 -9.09 6.01 12.49
C GLN A 65 -8.98 5.20 11.19
N ARG A 66 -8.33 4.05 11.20
CA ARG A 66 -8.25 3.17 10.02
C ARG A 66 -9.61 2.61 9.65
N GLU A 67 -10.41 2.19 10.61
CA GLU A 67 -11.78 1.75 10.38
C GLU A 67 -12.66 2.88 9.84
N GLU A 68 -12.52 4.08 10.38
CA GLU A 68 -13.24 5.25 9.90
C GLU A 68 -12.89 5.58 8.44
N ILE A 69 -11.60 5.59 8.08
CA ILE A 69 -11.15 5.81 6.70
C ILE A 69 -11.69 4.73 5.77
N PHE A 70 -11.66 3.47 6.21
CA PHE A 70 -12.23 2.36 5.47
C PHE A 70 -13.69 2.64 5.07
N HIS A 71 -14.53 3.11 5.99
CA HIS A 71 -15.93 3.44 5.72
C HIS A 71 -16.07 4.71 4.85
N ARG A 72 -15.30 5.77 5.13
CA ARG A 72 -15.34 7.02 4.36
C ARG A 72 -15.00 6.80 2.88
N ILE A 73 -13.90 6.10 2.58
CA ILE A 73 -13.48 5.85 1.20
C ILE A 73 -14.52 5.01 0.46
N ARG A 74 -15.12 4.02 1.09
CA ARG A 74 -16.18 3.20 0.47
C ARG A 74 -17.45 3.99 0.19
N LYS A 75 -17.82 4.92 1.06
CA LYS A 75 -18.90 5.88 0.78
C LYS A 75 -18.57 6.72 -0.46
N PHE A 76 -17.36 7.25 -0.56
CA PHE A 76 -16.97 8.08 -1.70
C PHE A 76 -16.86 7.29 -3.02
N ARG A 77 -16.47 6.01 -2.97
CA ARG A 77 -16.55 5.11 -4.15
C ARG A 77 -17.96 5.02 -4.75
N GLN A 78 -18.98 5.18 -3.95
CA GLN A 78 -20.37 5.09 -4.39
C GLN A 78 -20.95 6.45 -4.83
N THR A 79 -20.36 7.55 -4.39
CA THR A 79 -20.94 8.90 -4.51
C THR A 79 -20.10 9.87 -5.33
N LYS A 80 -18.83 9.59 -5.60
CA LYS A 80 -17.91 10.48 -6.33
C LYS A 80 -17.42 9.81 -7.62
N ALA A 81 -17.33 10.58 -8.70
CA ALA A 81 -16.90 10.12 -10.01
C ALA A 81 -15.37 10.02 -10.11
N ILE A 82 -14.73 9.26 -9.21
CA ILE A 82 -13.30 9.01 -9.17
C ILE A 82 -13.02 7.59 -8.67
N PHE A 83 -12.11 6.89 -9.35
CA PHE A 83 -11.69 5.57 -8.90
C PHE A 83 -10.76 5.69 -7.67
N SER A 84 -11.17 5.14 -6.52
CA SER A 84 -10.45 5.27 -5.26
C SER A 84 -9.91 3.93 -4.81
N MET A 85 -8.61 3.86 -4.58
CA MET A 85 -7.90 2.71 -4.02
C MET A 85 -7.44 3.03 -2.60
N ASP A 86 -7.66 2.12 -1.67
CA ASP A 86 -7.24 2.24 -0.27
C ASP A 86 -6.27 1.09 0.03
N PHE A 87 -4.99 1.31 -0.29
CA PHE A 87 -3.99 0.27 -0.48
C PHE A 87 -3.98 -0.80 0.61
N GLN A 88 -3.86 -0.40 1.87
CA GLN A 88 -3.80 -1.36 2.98
C GLN A 88 -5.19 -1.85 3.40
N ASN A 89 -6.20 -0.99 3.36
CA ASN A 89 -7.54 -1.34 3.83
C ASN A 89 -8.37 -2.11 2.79
N ASP A 90 -7.91 -2.20 1.54
CA ASP A 90 -8.56 -3.01 0.51
C ASP A 90 -8.19 -4.51 0.58
N ALA A 91 -7.44 -4.93 1.59
CA ALA A 91 -6.98 -6.31 1.75
C ALA A 91 -8.11 -7.36 1.68
N GLN A 92 -9.30 -7.04 2.20
CA GLN A 92 -10.47 -7.96 2.11
C GLN A 92 -10.88 -8.31 0.67
N PHE A 93 -10.64 -7.40 -0.31
CA PHE A 93 -11.00 -7.61 -1.71
C PHE A 93 -9.92 -8.38 -2.49
N VAL A 94 -8.74 -8.47 -1.93
CA VAL A 94 -7.57 -9.10 -2.57
C VAL A 94 -7.01 -10.27 -1.76
N GLY A 95 -7.66 -10.64 -0.67
CA GLY A 95 -7.29 -11.78 0.17
C GLY A 95 -6.02 -11.58 0.98
N GLY A 96 -5.82 -10.39 1.56
CA GLY A 96 -4.66 -10.06 2.41
C GLY A 96 -3.67 -9.10 1.74
N CYS A 97 -2.42 -9.11 2.18
CA CYS A 97 -1.36 -8.27 1.63
C CYS A 97 -1.04 -8.65 0.17
N ILE A 98 -0.89 -7.66 -0.71
CA ILE A 98 -0.58 -7.87 -2.13
C ILE A 98 0.92 -8.07 -2.41
N ALA A 99 1.79 -7.84 -1.43
CA ALA A 99 3.23 -7.93 -1.53
C ALA A 99 3.75 -9.35 -1.77
N GLY A 100 5.05 -9.52 -1.87
CA GLY A 100 5.70 -10.82 -2.09
C GLY A 100 5.38 -11.45 -3.44
N GLY A 101 5.22 -10.64 -4.49
CA GLY A 101 4.98 -11.10 -5.84
C GLY A 101 3.54 -11.55 -6.12
N ARG A 102 2.62 -11.50 -5.15
CA ARG A 102 1.22 -11.87 -5.39
C ARG A 102 0.56 -10.93 -6.42
N ARG A 103 0.73 -9.63 -6.24
CA ARG A 103 0.26 -8.55 -7.15
C ARG A 103 1.23 -7.39 -7.22
N TYR A 104 2.27 -7.39 -6.38
CA TYR A 104 3.22 -6.33 -6.22
C TYR A 104 4.54 -6.88 -5.64
N LEU A 105 5.64 -6.31 -6.11
CA LEU A 105 6.99 -6.46 -5.58
C LEU A 105 7.74 -5.15 -5.74
N HIS A 106 8.89 -5.04 -5.10
CA HIS A 106 9.80 -3.93 -5.25
C HIS A 106 11.16 -4.40 -5.78
N ILE A 107 11.76 -3.64 -6.67
CA ILE A 107 13.15 -3.83 -7.08
C ILE A 107 13.90 -2.57 -6.67
N ASN A 108 14.88 -2.73 -5.79
CA ASN A 108 15.66 -1.60 -5.30
C ASN A 108 16.76 -1.17 -6.30
N ALA A 109 17.46 -0.09 -5.97
CA ALA A 109 18.51 0.46 -6.86
C ALA A 109 19.73 -0.46 -7.05
N LYS A 110 19.88 -1.51 -6.23
CA LYS A 110 20.94 -2.53 -6.35
C LYS A 110 20.49 -3.75 -7.16
N GLY A 111 19.21 -3.79 -7.54
CA GLY A 111 18.62 -4.91 -8.26
C GLY A 111 18.05 -6.00 -7.35
N ASP A 112 18.05 -5.85 -6.03
CA ASP A 112 17.46 -6.82 -5.12
C ASP A 112 15.95 -6.82 -5.28
N VAL A 113 15.36 -8.02 -5.35
CA VAL A 113 13.91 -8.22 -5.49
C VAL A 113 13.33 -8.41 -4.10
N GLU A 114 12.63 -7.38 -3.63
CA GLU A 114 12.08 -7.28 -2.28
C GLU A 114 10.57 -7.50 -2.29
N PRO A 115 9.97 -8.07 -1.22
CA PRO A 115 8.52 -8.27 -1.16
C PRO A 115 7.72 -6.96 -1.29
N CYS A 116 8.25 -5.87 -0.71
CA CYS A 116 7.58 -4.56 -0.65
C CYS A 116 8.63 -3.45 -0.51
N VAL A 117 8.32 -2.26 -0.97
CA VAL A 117 9.17 -1.05 -0.81
C VAL A 117 9.53 -0.73 0.66
N PHE A 118 8.78 -1.25 1.61
CA PHE A 118 9.02 -1.06 3.05
C PHE A 118 9.79 -2.22 3.69
N ILE A 119 10.07 -3.29 2.96
CA ILE A 119 10.66 -4.53 3.51
C ILE A 119 11.92 -4.86 2.72
N HIS A 120 13.07 -4.61 3.33
CA HIS A 120 14.38 -4.68 2.70
C HIS A 120 15.07 -6.03 2.95
N TYR A 121 14.35 -7.13 2.71
CA TYR A 121 14.89 -8.49 2.68
C TYR A 121 14.73 -9.08 1.29
N SER A 122 15.75 -9.76 0.80
CA SER A 122 15.75 -10.36 -0.53
C SER A 122 16.55 -11.65 -0.58
N ASN A 123 16.06 -12.63 -1.33
CA ASN A 123 16.81 -13.84 -1.69
C ASN A 123 17.20 -13.83 -3.19
N ALA A 124 16.89 -12.79 -3.92
CA ALA A 124 17.06 -12.74 -5.38
C ALA A 124 17.46 -11.36 -5.87
N ASN A 125 18.29 -11.30 -6.92
CA ASN A 125 18.69 -10.08 -7.57
C ASN A 125 18.44 -10.22 -9.09
N ILE A 126 17.91 -9.17 -9.73
CA ILE A 126 17.60 -9.19 -11.18
C ILE A 126 18.82 -9.29 -12.07
N HIS A 127 20.03 -9.05 -11.55
CA HIS A 127 21.28 -9.24 -12.29
C HIS A 127 21.72 -10.72 -12.33
N ASP A 128 21.22 -11.55 -11.41
CA ASP A 128 21.65 -12.94 -11.22
C ASP A 128 20.62 -13.95 -11.69
N CYS A 129 19.32 -13.56 -11.73
CA CYS A 129 18.24 -14.47 -12.11
C CYS A 129 17.12 -13.73 -12.87
N SER A 130 16.24 -14.48 -13.50
CA SER A 130 15.04 -13.92 -14.12
C SER A 130 14.02 -13.47 -13.07
N LEU A 131 13.16 -12.51 -13.43
CA LEU A 131 12.06 -12.09 -12.56
C LEU A 131 11.14 -13.27 -12.17
N LEU A 132 10.94 -14.23 -13.07
CA LEU A 132 10.13 -15.42 -12.80
C LEU A 132 10.79 -16.32 -11.75
N ASP A 133 12.12 -16.44 -11.75
CA ASP A 133 12.86 -17.18 -10.73
C ASP A 133 12.84 -16.44 -9.39
N ALA A 134 12.99 -15.12 -9.41
CA ALA A 134 12.87 -14.29 -8.20
C ALA A 134 11.49 -14.44 -7.52
N LEU A 135 10.40 -14.53 -8.29
CA LEU A 135 9.06 -14.80 -7.77
C LEU A 135 8.90 -16.16 -7.09
N LYS A 136 9.81 -17.11 -7.37
CA LYS A 136 9.86 -18.43 -6.74
C LYS A 136 10.87 -18.52 -5.61
N SER A 137 11.49 -17.41 -5.22
CA SER A 137 12.45 -17.38 -4.11
C SER A 137 11.79 -17.80 -2.79
N PRO A 138 12.56 -18.36 -1.83
CA PRO A 138 12.00 -18.86 -0.57
C PRO A 138 11.15 -17.84 0.16
N LEU A 139 11.61 -16.59 0.25
CA LEU A 139 10.86 -15.52 0.91
C LEU A 139 9.53 -15.22 0.22
N PHE A 140 9.49 -15.21 -1.12
CA PHE A 140 8.26 -14.97 -1.86
C PHE A 140 7.28 -16.14 -1.76
N GLN A 141 7.77 -17.39 -1.72
CA GLN A 141 6.94 -18.56 -1.44
C GLN A 141 6.37 -18.50 -0.01
N ALA A 142 7.19 -18.14 0.99
CA ALA A 142 6.71 -17.96 2.35
C ALA A 142 5.61 -16.88 2.44
N TYR A 143 5.75 -15.78 1.67
CA TYR A 143 4.68 -14.77 1.56
C TYR A 143 3.39 -15.32 0.96
N HIS A 144 3.49 -16.19 -0.03
CA HIS A 144 2.33 -16.83 -0.65
C HIS A 144 1.64 -17.79 0.34
N ASP A 145 2.41 -18.63 1.01
CA ASP A 145 1.87 -19.72 1.84
C ASP A 145 1.30 -19.24 3.17
N ASN A 146 1.77 -18.11 3.69
CA ASN A 146 1.33 -17.54 4.97
C ASN A 146 0.16 -16.54 4.86
N GLN A 147 -0.43 -16.37 3.68
CA GLN A 147 -1.58 -15.47 3.51
C GLN A 147 -2.91 -16.12 3.96
N PRO A 148 -3.81 -15.34 4.57
CA PRO A 148 -3.63 -13.98 5.07
C PRO A 148 -2.79 -13.96 6.35
N PHE A 149 -1.96 -12.92 6.53
CA PHE A 149 -1.14 -12.78 7.75
C PHE A 149 -1.96 -12.49 8.99
N ASN A 150 -3.20 -12.02 8.85
CA ASN A 150 -4.12 -11.71 9.94
C ASN A 150 -5.57 -11.94 9.49
N ASP A 151 -6.40 -12.46 10.38
CA ASP A 151 -7.83 -12.62 10.14
C ASP A 151 -8.54 -11.28 10.01
N ASN A 152 -8.06 -10.26 10.73
CA ASN A 152 -8.51 -8.90 10.55
C ASN A 152 -7.88 -8.28 9.30
N MET A 153 -8.66 -8.17 8.24
CA MET A 153 -8.21 -7.64 6.94
C MET A 153 -7.89 -6.14 6.94
N LEU A 154 -8.13 -5.41 8.03
CA LEU A 154 -7.59 -4.08 8.26
C LEU A 154 -6.16 -4.11 8.82
N ARG A 155 -5.63 -5.30 9.10
CA ARG A 155 -4.27 -5.53 9.61
C ARG A 155 -3.47 -6.48 8.71
N PRO A 156 -3.38 -6.22 7.40
CA PRO A 156 -2.82 -7.17 6.44
C PRO A 156 -1.28 -7.16 6.39
N CYS A 157 -0.63 -6.12 6.94
CA CYS A 157 0.79 -5.88 6.73
C CYS A 157 1.65 -6.77 7.65
N PRO A 158 2.57 -7.58 7.09
CA PRO A 158 3.45 -8.39 7.92
C PRO A 158 4.51 -7.55 8.66
N MET A 159 4.94 -6.42 8.10
CA MET A 159 5.93 -5.55 8.75
C MET A 159 5.34 -4.78 9.93
N LEU A 160 4.18 -4.13 9.72
CA LEU A 160 3.63 -3.21 10.72
C LEU A 160 2.79 -3.91 11.79
N GLU A 161 2.02 -4.91 11.38
CA GLU A 161 0.97 -5.48 12.22
C GLU A 161 1.21 -6.95 12.60
N ASN A 162 2.12 -7.62 11.90
CA ASN A 162 2.44 -9.03 12.10
C ASN A 162 3.97 -9.27 12.02
N PRO A 163 4.81 -8.50 12.76
CA PRO A 163 6.28 -8.52 12.61
C PRO A 163 6.90 -9.87 12.96
N ASP A 164 6.29 -10.63 13.86
CA ASP A 164 6.78 -11.97 14.23
C ASP A 164 6.71 -12.92 13.01
N LYS A 165 5.60 -12.90 12.27
CA LYS A 165 5.45 -13.68 11.04
C LYS A 165 6.47 -13.29 9.97
N LEU A 166 6.74 -11.98 9.82
CA LEU A 166 7.79 -11.54 8.92
C LEU A 166 9.16 -12.08 9.34
N GLY A 167 9.46 -11.99 10.65
CA GLY A 167 10.71 -12.50 11.22
C GLY A 167 10.90 -14.01 11.01
N GLU A 168 9.84 -14.79 11.13
CA GLU A 168 9.84 -16.23 10.84
C GLU A 168 10.11 -16.50 9.36
N MET A 169 9.36 -15.89 8.44
CA MET A 169 9.54 -16.04 6.99
C MET A 169 10.97 -15.69 6.54
N VAL A 170 11.56 -14.63 7.11
CA VAL A 170 12.94 -14.22 6.78
C VAL A 170 13.98 -15.21 7.31
N LYS A 171 13.75 -15.80 8.49
CA LYS A 171 14.69 -16.80 9.06
C LYS A 171 14.65 -18.15 8.35
N GLU A 172 13.49 -18.50 7.79
CA GLU A 172 13.28 -19.77 7.10
C GLU A 172 13.66 -19.71 5.61
N SER A 173 13.86 -18.51 5.08
CA SER A 173 14.21 -18.26 3.69
C SER A 173 15.71 -18.01 3.47
#